data_a6b61889e6f79b8d287b4fb75f0d22db
#
_entry.id   a6b61889e6f79b8d287b4fb75f0d22db
#
_cell.length_a   1.000
_cell.length_b   1.000
_cell.length_c   1.000
_cell.angle_alpha   90.00
_cell.angle_beta   90.00
_cell.angle_gamma   90.00
#
_symmetry.space_group_name_H-M   'P 1'
#
loop_
_entity.id
_entity.type
_entity.pdbx_description
1 polymer ?
#
loop_
_entity_poly.entity_id
_entity_poly.type
_entity_poly.pdbx_seq_one_letter_code
_entity_poly.pdbx_strand_id
1 'polypeptide(L)'
;MWLMAVGLLTACASEDTQQKDGTKQSETKYVATFTGHQPNSNSSAKSRTTATHTLGNPAQVIWEATDRIWVKADDGRFYQSEAANFAASATPADHSRANFHLSQGYYATTTPEVRYVGTSTNADRVTIAATQTQASPNDFSHLGAAGDCGTATAHSGALAAGDYEFTLQHKASYLCFVPRCMNTQLGPNIKLTKIVVTADKPIAGIYDFSDGSLMGKTPTGGSNTITLNVGGANDFSLNTTTENLAMNGAYMVIAPGTYNLTVTYTINDPSTGVSMDIVKQLPAWNNKPGEIRDITANLTPAASIAMPEFYFWDAVNPYWHGYENERPSINQGQPGATKGPHYPQSSSDPQQRWCHTGNGPRTATHSCSIAPNVNEMCWYSMLGDPHWQDGTPAAKDGHLVIQPGGIWLKKKAAIIRDNPGIFPGNDAAGRFFSGFPVDKNPNSPTSSDRDWRTETVASFPFSSKKTRALTSNPLPNVSDYFFLPAAGEFYEGWLALRGQQGFYWSSSSYPYGNTAAYMFYLYNGYVGTTNPTRNLAGLAVRAFE
;
A
#
# COMPACT_ATOMS: atom_id res chain seq x y z
N MET A 1 57.19 24.01 -52.18
CA MET A 1 58.57 24.62 -52.30
C MET A 1 59.28 24.32 -51.03
N TRP A 2 60.25 23.42 -51.16
CA TRP A 2 61.57 23.32 -50.50
C TRP A 2 61.55 23.14 -48.96
N LEU A 3 62.19 22.24 -48.39
CA LEU A 3 63.22 21.19 -48.47
C LEU A 3 63.82 21.05 -47.08
N MET A 4 63.88 19.81 -46.64
CA MET A 4 65.00 19.06 -46.10
C MET A 4 65.96 19.77 -45.15
N ALA A 5 66.28 19.16 -44.02
CA ALA A 5 67.47 18.30 -43.95
C ALA A 5 67.60 17.56 -42.61
N VAL A 6 67.99 16.37 -42.76
CA VAL A 6 68.54 15.30 -41.94
C VAL A 6 69.83 15.70 -41.26
N GLY A 7 70.13 15.19 -40.07
CA GLY A 7 71.41 15.20 -39.40
C GLY A 7 71.47 14.17 -38.26
N LEU A 8 71.96 12.99 -38.58
CA LEU A 8 72.50 11.98 -37.66
C LEU A 8 73.88 12.44 -37.11
N LEU A 9 74.19 12.06 -35.88
CA LEU A 9 75.42 11.34 -35.47
C LEU A 9 75.70 11.44 -33.97
N THR A 10 75.63 10.31 -33.31
CA THR A 10 76.67 9.50 -32.59
C THR A 10 77.17 10.01 -31.25
N ALA A 11 76.91 9.22 -30.27
CA ALA A 11 77.70 8.62 -29.19
C ALA A 11 78.83 9.43 -28.53
N CYS A 12 78.82 9.51 -27.23
CA CYS A 12 79.78 8.85 -26.33
C CYS A 12 79.40 9.07 -24.85
N ALA A 13 79.71 8.08 -24.07
CA ALA A 13 79.50 7.98 -22.64
C ALA A 13 80.28 8.97 -21.82
N SER A 14 79.76 9.42 -20.70
CA SER A 14 80.50 9.61 -19.45
C SER A 14 79.54 9.58 -18.28
N GLU A 15 79.83 8.74 -17.30
CA GLU A 15 79.25 8.70 -15.98
C GLU A 15 79.32 10.07 -15.32
N ASP A 16 78.20 10.52 -14.78
CA ASP A 16 78.28 11.37 -13.61
C ASP A 16 77.02 11.26 -12.76
N THR A 17 77.29 11.09 -11.50
CA THR A 17 76.34 10.99 -10.38
C THR A 17 75.34 12.13 -10.35
N GLN A 18 74.08 11.81 -10.44
CA GLN A 18 73.00 12.74 -10.20
C GLN A 18 72.03 12.28 -9.16
N GLN A 19 71.95 13.08 -8.22
CA GLN A 19 71.02 13.30 -7.17
C GLN A 19 69.61 12.97 -7.61
N LYS A 20 69.03 11.90 -7.01
CA LYS A 20 67.66 11.57 -7.06
C LYS A 20 66.88 12.58 -6.23
N ASP A 21 66.26 13.54 -6.88
CA ASP A 21 65.18 14.32 -6.29
C ASP A 21 63.94 13.42 -6.26
N GLY A 22 63.90 12.60 -5.25
CA GLY A 22 62.78 11.75 -4.95
C GLY A 22 61.74 12.57 -4.22
N THR A 23 60.70 12.98 -4.91
CA THR A 23 59.39 13.17 -4.25
C THR A 23 59.05 11.86 -3.58
N LYS A 24 59.40 11.73 -2.31
CA LYS A 24 58.86 10.70 -1.43
C LYS A 24 57.39 10.92 -1.36
N GLN A 25 56.60 10.18 -2.13
CA GLN A 25 55.28 9.85 -1.76
C GLN A 25 55.39 9.19 -0.38
N SER A 26 54.90 9.88 0.64
CA SER A 26 54.84 9.35 2.01
C SER A 26 54.06 8.05 1.96
N GLU A 27 54.75 6.93 1.95
CA GLU A 27 54.11 5.63 2.22
C GLU A 27 53.54 5.72 3.62
N THR A 28 52.21 5.80 3.71
CA THR A 28 51.49 5.74 4.97
C THR A 28 51.75 4.35 5.53
N LYS A 29 52.67 4.25 6.52
CA LYS A 29 53.04 2.98 7.13
C LYS A 29 51.93 2.57 8.07
N TYR A 30 51.06 1.68 7.62
CA TYR A 30 50.04 1.07 8.46
C TYR A 30 50.68 0.16 9.52
N VAL A 31 50.04 0.09 10.68
CA VAL A 31 50.48 -0.77 11.80
C VAL A 31 50.05 -2.23 11.54
N ALA A 32 48.88 -2.42 10.95
CA ALA A 32 48.35 -3.72 10.59
C ALA A 32 47.33 -3.63 9.44
N THR A 33 47.19 -4.73 8.70
CA THR A 33 46.18 -4.90 7.65
C THR A 33 45.29 -6.10 7.98
N PHE A 34 43.99 -5.91 7.92
CA PHE A 34 42.98 -6.94 8.13
C PHE A 34 42.25 -7.20 6.82
N THR A 35 42.36 -8.42 6.29
CA THR A 35 41.62 -8.85 5.11
C THR A 35 40.32 -9.49 5.58
N GLY A 36 39.22 -8.80 5.31
CA GLY A 36 37.87 -9.25 5.67
C GLY A 36 37.19 -9.99 4.53
N HIS A 37 36.61 -11.13 4.86
CA HIS A 37 35.77 -11.93 3.99
C HIS A 37 34.32 -11.88 4.47
N GLN A 38 33.38 -11.79 3.53
CA GLN A 38 31.96 -12.00 3.82
C GLN A 38 31.63 -13.50 3.84
N PRO A 39 30.65 -13.95 4.65
CA PRO A 39 30.24 -15.35 4.66
C PRO A 39 29.74 -15.79 3.28
N ASN A 40 29.98 -17.04 2.91
CA ASN A 40 29.55 -17.64 1.63
C ASN A 40 30.23 -17.12 0.35
N SER A 41 31.42 -16.52 0.42
CA SER A 41 32.18 -16.04 -0.73
C SER A 41 32.76 -17.13 -1.67
N ASN A 42 32.46 -18.42 -1.43
CA ASN A 42 33.05 -19.55 -2.16
C ASN A 42 32.31 -19.99 -3.42
N SER A 43 31.49 -19.17 -4.05
CA SER A 43 30.87 -19.54 -5.33
C SER A 43 31.42 -18.72 -6.49
N SER A 44 31.99 -19.42 -7.46
CA SER A 44 32.48 -18.92 -8.75
C SER A 44 31.34 -18.47 -9.67
N ALA A 45 30.39 -17.69 -9.18
CA ALA A 45 29.31 -17.12 -10.00
C ALA A 45 29.66 -15.71 -10.42
N LYS A 46 30.09 -15.55 -11.66
CA LYS A 46 30.30 -14.27 -12.34
C LYS A 46 28.94 -13.62 -12.62
N SER A 47 28.47 -12.76 -11.71
CA SER A 47 27.35 -11.87 -11.98
C SER A 47 27.73 -10.42 -11.67
N ARG A 48 27.37 -9.49 -12.57
CA ARG A 48 27.77 -8.08 -12.59
C ARG A 48 26.84 -7.18 -11.77
N THR A 49 26.33 -7.62 -10.64
CA THR A 49 25.45 -6.80 -9.80
C THR A 49 25.74 -7.01 -8.33
N THR A 50 25.79 -5.90 -7.60
CA THR A 50 25.81 -5.78 -6.13
C THR A 50 24.97 -6.86 -5.48
N ALA A 51 25.49 -7.50 -4.42
CA ALA A 51 24.92 -8.55 -3.58
C ALA A 51 23.77 -9.36 -4.22
N THR A 52 23.86 -10.66 -4.28
CA THR A 52 22.83 -11.52 -4.87
C THR A 52 22.13 -12.29 -3.77
N HIS A 53 20.81 -12.16 -3.74
CA HIS A 53 19.96 -13.06 -2.96
C HIS A 53 19.13 -13.92 -3.92
N THR A 54 18.97 -15.17 -3.57
CA THR A 54 18.04 -16.11 -4.22
C THR A 54 17.10 -16.63 -3.14
N LEU A 55 15.82 -16.60 -3.39
CA LEU A 55 14.79 -17.00 -2.42
C LEU A 55 15.08 -18.37 -1.82
N GLY A 56 14.96 -18.47 -0.51
CA GLY A 56 15.27 -19.69 0.24
C GLY A 56 16.74 -19.92 0.53
N ASN A 57 17.65 -19.05 0.10
CA ASN A 57 19.09 -19.18 0.35
C ASN A 57 19.60 -18.01 1.20
N PRO A 58 20.76 -18.16 1.86
CA PRO A 58 21.42 -17.04 2.53
C PRO A 58 21.72 -15.88 1.56
N ALA A 59 21.59 -14.65 2.04
CA ALA A 59 22.02 -13.48 1.27
C ALA A 59 23.55 -13.44 1.17
N GLN A 60 24.06 -13.06 -0.01
CA GLN A 60 25.47 -12.78 -0.19
C GLN A 60 25.68 -11.27 0.03
N VAL A 61 26.14 -10.89 1.21
CA VAL A 61 26.50 -9.49 1.52
C VAL A 61 27.89 -9.22 0.96
N ILE A 62 28.15 -7.99 0.56
CA ILE A 62 29.47 -7.50 0.11
C ILE A 62 29.87 -6.28 0.91
N TRP A 63 31.17 -5.98 0.92
CA TRP A 63 31.70 -4.76 1.52
C TRP A 63 31.42 -3.55 0.63
N GLU A 64 31.05 -2.43 1.26
CA GLU A 64 30.96 -1.13 0.61
C GLU A 64 32.26 -0.34 0.81
N ALA A 65 32.59 0.54 -0.14
CA ALA A 65 33.82 1.34 -0.08
C ALA A 65 33.93 2.26 1.14
N THR A 66 32.81 2.54 1.79
CA THR A 66 32.73 3.35 3.01
C THR A 66 32.81 2.55 4.30
N ASP A 67 32.76 1.22 4.21
CA ASP A 67 32.77 0.35 5.39
C ASP A 67 34.07 0.46 6.16
N ARG A 68 33.97 0.38 7.48
CA ARG A 68 35.09 0.37 8.42
C ARG A 68 34.86 -0.72 9.46
N ILE A 69 35.94 -1.30 9.94
CA ILE A 69 35.92 -2.27 11.04
C ILE A 69 36.58 -1.65 12.28
N TRP A 70 36.25 -2.22 13.42
CA TRP A 70 36.91 -1.96 14.69
C TRP A 70 37.69 -3.20 15.10
N VAL A 71 38.92 -3.04 15.49
CA VAL A 71 39.80 -4.13 15.89
C VAL A 71 40.35 -3.88 17.29
N LYS A 72 40.23 -4.90 18.14
CA LYS A 72 40.72 -4.86 19.52
C LYS A 72 42.22 -5.08 19.55
N ALA A 73 42.97 -4.07 19.99
CA ALA A 73 44.41 -4.14 20.16
C ALA A 73 44.78 -4.83 21.51
N ASP A 74 46.06 -5.11 21.68
CA ASP A 74 46.58 -5.78 22.87
C ASP A 74 46.43 -4.96 24.17
N ASP A 75 46.22 -3.64 24.05
CA ASP A 75 45.87 -2.75 25.16
C ASP A 75 44.39 -2.88 25.62
N GLY A 76 43.60 -3.73 24.95
CA GLY A 76 42.20 -3.98 25.23
C GLY A 76 41.25 -2.96 24.61
N ARG A 77 41.71 -1.97 23.88
CA ARG A 77 40.91 -0.94 23.21
C ARG A 77 40.60 -1.31 21.77
N PHE A 78 39.45 -0.84 21.28
CA PHE A 78 39.09 -0.95 19.86
C PHE A 78 39.61 0.29 19.10
N TYR A 79 40.27 0.04 17.97
CA TYR A 79 40.69 1.07 17.01
C TYR A 79 39.94 0.86 15.69
N GLN A 80 39.52 1.98 15.09
CA GLN A 80 38.78 1.95 13.81
C GLN A 80 39.80 1.93 12.64
N SER A 81 39.49 1.11 11.64
CA SER A 81 40.27 1.04 10.40
C SER A 81 40.03 2.28 9.51
N GLU A 82 40.90 2.45 8.52
CA GLU A 82 40.55 3.19 7.31
C GLU A 82 39.35 2.55 6.61
N ALA A 83 38.79 3.23 5.60
CA ALA A 83 37.70 2.68 4.80
C ALA A 83 38.16 1.44 4.01
N ALA A 84 37.21 0.59 3.66
CA ALA A 84 37.47 -0.62 2.89
C ALA A 84 38.24 -0.33 1.61
N ASN A 85 39.33 -1.07 1.39
CA ASN A 85 40.18 -0.95 0.23
C ASN A 85 40.09 -2.23 -0.61
N PHE A 86 39.79 -2.07 -1.88
CA PHE A 86 39.66 -3.14 -2.85
C PHE A 86 40.85 -3.18 -3.80
N ALA A 87 41.14 -4.34 -4.38
CA ALA A 87 42.16 -4.43 -5.45
C ALA A 87 41.76 -3.54 -6.62
N ALA A 88 42.75 -2.89 -7.28
CA ALA A 88 42.49 -1.96 -8.36
C ALA A 88 41.75 -2.56 -9.57
N SER A 89 41.77 -3.88 -9.71
CA SER A 89 41.01 -4.65 -10.72
C SER A 89 39.71 -5.24 -10.19
N ALA A 90 39.35 -4.99 -8.92
CA ALA A 90 38.13 -5.59 -8.33
C ALA A 90 36.87 -4.99 -8.97
N THR A 91 36.01 -5.85 -9.40
CA THR A 91 34.62 -5.49 -9.79
C THR A 91 33.73 -5.50 -8.55
N PRO A 92 32.55 -4.88 -8.55
CA PRO A 92 31.61 -4.97 -7.42
C PRO A 92 31.32 -6.42 -6.97
N ALA A 93 31.38 -7.39 -7.87
CA ALA A 93 31.22 -8.81 -7.53
C ALA A 93 32.39 -9.35 -6.67
N ASP A 94 33.55 -8.69 -6.70
CA ASP A 94 34.75 -9.09 -5.92
C ASP A 94 34.77 -8.44 -4.53
N HIS A 95 33.80 -7.59 -4.20
CA HIS A 95 33.70 -6.90 -2.90
C HIS A 95 33.31 -7.83 -1.74
N SER A 96 33.23 -9.14 -1.96
CA SER A 96 33.16 -10.14 -0.87
C SER A 96 34.43 -10.16 -0.02
N ARG A 97 35.54 -9.56 -0.53
CA ARG A 97 36.84 -9.40 0.14
C ARG A 97 37.27 -7.94 0.10
N ALA A 98 37.69 -7.40 1.25
CA ALA A 98 38.26 -6.06 1.37
C ALA A 98 39.44 -6.04 2.34
N ASN A 99 40.39 -5.11 2.13
CA ASN A 99 41.47 -4.83 3.07
C ASN A 99 41.10 -3.63 3.94
N PHE A 100 41.35 -3.75 5.23
CA PHE A 100 41.16 -2.70 6.22
C PHE A 100 42.48 -2.38 6.89
N HIS A 101 42.95 -1.17 6.70
CA HIS A 101 44.23 -0.72 7.24
C HIS A 101 44.05 0.00 8.56
N LEU A 102 44.85 -0.33 9.56
CA LEU A 102 44.92 0.36 10.85
C LEU A 102 46.20 1.14 10.99
N SER A 103 46.08 2.40 11.37
CA SER A 103 47.20 3.32 11.64
C SER A 103 47.54 3.43 13.12
N GLN A 104 46.73 2.81 13.99
CA GLN A 104 46.86 2.84 15.46
C GLN A 104 46.70 1.44 16.07
N GLY A 105 47.15 1.31 17.31
CA GLY A 105 47.09 0.07 18.07
C GLY A 105 48.39 -0.73 17.94
N TYR A 106 48.50 -1.80 18.75
CA TYR A 106 49.55 -2.81 18.69
C TYR A 106 48.91 -4.17 18.68
N TYR A 107 49.31 -5.02 17.76
CA TYR A 107 48.68 -6.31 17.47
C TYR A 107 49.78 -7.41 17.46
N ALA A 108 50.12 -7.95 18.64
CA ALA A 108 50.98 -9.11 18.79
C ALA A 108 50.20 -10.38 18.98
N THR A 109 48.94 -10.27 19.44
CA THR A 109 48.05 -11.42 19.56
C THR A 109 47.77 -12.05 18.20
N THR A 110 47.62 -13.37 18.16
CA THR A 110 47.33 -14.09 16.91
C THR A 110 45.85 -14.13 16.57
N THR A 111 45.01 -13.68 17.46
CA THR A 111 43.53 -13.76 17.33
C THR A 111 42.80 -12.49 17.78
N PRO A 112 43.04 -11.34 17.14
CA PRO A 112 42.35 -10.10 17.47
C PRO A 112 40.81 -10.20 17.24
N GLU A 113 40.04 -9.62 18.16
CA GLU A 113 38.57 -9.44 17.98
C GLU A 113 38.29 -8.35 16.98
N VAL A 114 37.42 -8.64 16.00
CA VAL A 114 36.96 -7.70 14.96
C VAL A 114 35.47 -7.44 15.14
N ARG A 115 35.06 -6.20 15.00
CA ARG A 115 33.65 -5.77 14.95
C ARG A 115 33.37 -4.92 13.74
N TYR A 116 32.23 -5.17 13.14
CA TYR A 116 31.57 -4.30 12.17
C TYR A 116 30.28 -3.78 12.80
N VAL A 117 30.08 -2.47 12.83
CA VAL A 117 28.95 -1.82 13.51
C VAL A 117 28.24 -0.82 12.58
N GLY A 118 28.29 -1.07 11.27
CA GLY A 118 27.75 -0.18 10.24
C GLY A 118 28.37 1.21 10.36
N THR A 119 27.53 2.23 10.44
CA THR A 119 27.95 3.64 10.53
C THR A 119 28.23 4.13 11.95
N SER A 120 28.18 3.25 12.97
CA SER A 120 28.44 3.64 14.35
C SER A 120 29.89 4.08 14.58
N THR A 121 30.07 5.16 15.32
CA THR A 121 31.39 5.66 15.75
C THR A 121 31.89 5.03 17.06
N ASN A 122 31.22 3.99 17.55
CA ASN A 122 31.57 3.26 18.77
C ASN A 122 31.44 1.75 18.54
N ALA A 123 32.52 1.00 18.79
CA ALA A 123 32.59 -0.44 18.61
C ALA A 123 31.60 -1.24 19.48
N ASP A 124 31.18 -0.67 20.62
CA ASP A 124 30.26 -1.31 21.59
C ASP A 124 28.79 -0.88 21.38
N ARG A 125 28.47 -0.27 20.24
CA ARG A 125 27.14 0.26 19.98
C ARG A 125 26.71 0.03 18.53
N VAL A 126 25.50 -0.49 18.35
CA VAL A 126 24.84 -0.66 17.04
C VAL A 126 23.53 0.09 17.05
N THR A 127 23.25 0.83 15.99
CA THR A 127 21.96 1.50 15.80
C THR A 127 21.22 0.84 14.64
N ILE A 128 20.13 0.11 14.94
CA ILE A 128 19.20 -0.32 13.92
C ILE A 128 18.21 0.83 13.67
N ALA A 129 18.21 1.37 12.45
CA ALA A 129 17.43 2.54 12.10
C ALA A 129 15.93 2.21 12.03
N ALA A 130 15.09 3.03 12.66
CA ALA A 130 13.63 2.93 12.55
C ALA A 130 13.12 3.46 11.19
N THR A 131 13.95 4.19 10.44
CA THR A 131 13.69 4.59 9.05
C THR A 131 14.86 4.13 8.20
N GLN A 132 14.57 3.32 7.20
CA GLN A 132 15.53 2.79 6.25
C GLN A 132 15.13 3.20 4.83
N THR A 133 16.08 3.26 3.90
CA THR A 133 15.81 3.65 2.51
C THR A 133 16.58 2.76 1.56
N GLN A 134 15.89 2.21 0.56
CA GLN A 134 16.47 1.42 -0.52
C GLN A 134 16.15 2.08 -1.86
N ALA A 135 17.18 2.46 -2.60
CA ALA A 135 17.06 3.26 -3.81
C ALA A 135 16.61 2.45 -5.03
N SER A 136 17.00 1.18 -5.11
CA SER A 136 16.74 0.30 -6.26
C SER A 136 16.32 -1.09 -5.80
N PRO A 137 15.50 -1.82 -6.59
CA PRO A 137 15.17 -3.20 -6.30
C PRO A 137 16.42 -4.08 -6.21
N ASN A 138 16.38 -5.07 -5.33
CA ASN A 138 17.44 -6.05 -5.13
C ASN A 138 18.81 -5.45 -4.81
N ASP A 139 18.84 -4.33 -4.09
CA ASP A 139 20.04 -3.58 -3.72
C ASP A 139 20.24 -3.64 -2.19
N PHE A 140 21.43 -4.07 -1.76
CA PHE A 140 21.81 -4.24 -0.35
C PHE A 140 22.66 -3.07 0.19
N SER A 141 23.05 -2.10 -0.63
CA SER A 141 24.00 -1.05 -0.26
C SER A 141 23.60 -0.21 0.97
N HIS A 142 22.32 -0.17 1.30
CA HIS A 142 21.81 0.57 2.46
C HIS A 142 21.93 -0.19 3.81
N LEU A 143 22.27 -1.48 3.81
CA LEU A 143 22.20 -2.30 5.05
C LEU A 143 23.14 -1.80 6.14
N GLY A 144 24.37 -1.37 5.81
CA GLY A 144 25.31 -0.80 6.77
C GLY A 144 24.73 0.42 7.49
N ALA A 145 24.10 1.34 6.75
CA ALA A 145 23.44 2.51 7.31
C ALA A 145 22.13 2.15 8.06
N ALA A 146 21.49 1.06 7.66
CA ALA A 146 20.29 0.55 8.32
C ALA A 146 20.56 -0.14 9.67
N GLY A 147 21.83 -0.50 9.95
CA GLY A 147 22.22 -1.09 11.22
C GLY A 147 22.73 -2.54 11.11
N ASP A 148 23.19 -2.95 9.92
CA ASP A 148 23.93 -4.20 9.80
C ASP A 148 25.17 -4.18 10.70
N CYS A 149 25.47 -5.32 11.33
CA CYS A 149 26.59 -5.47 12.23
C CYS A 149 27.06 -6.93 12.29
N GLY A 150 28.31 -7.08 12.71
CA GLY A 150 28.91 -8.41 12.82
C GLY A 150 30.14 -8.46 13.69
N THR A 151 30.58 -9.67 14.02
CA THR A 151 31.82 -9.95 14.75
C THR A 151 32.66 -10.99 14.02
N ALA A 152 33.95 -10.96 14.28
CA ALA A 152 34.87 -12.01 13.85
C ALA A 152 36.04 -12.14 14.84
N THR A 153 36.72 -13.25 14.75
CA THR A 153 38.07 -13.44 15.30
C THR A 153 39.01 -13.48 14.10
N ALA A 154 39.95 -12.56 14.03
CA ALA A 154 40.95 -12.59 12.99
C ALA A 154 42.10 -13.54 13.34
N HIS A 155 42.77 -14.06 12.34
CA HIS A 155 43.89 -14.96 12.49
C HIS A 155 45.08 -14.39 11.69
N SER A 156 46.30 -14.60 12.17
CA SER A 156 47.52 -14.15 11.47
C SER A 156 47.54 -14.71 10.05
N GLY A 157 47.71 -13.83 9.08
CA GLY A 157 47.84 -14.20 7.67
C GLY A 157 49.15 -14.87 7.37
N ALA A 158 49.24 -15.59 6.26
CA ALA A 158 50.42 -16.32 5.85
C ALA A 158 51.53 -15.44 5.20
N LEU A 159 51.22 -14.15 4.90
CA LEU A 159 52.03 -13.36 3.99
C LEU A 159 53.05 -12.40 4.64
N ALA A 160 52.74 -11.78 5.76
CA ALA A 160 53.64 -10.93 6.52
C ALA A 160 53.26 -10.76 7.98
N ALA A 161 54.22 -10.39 8.84
CA ALA A 161 53.93 -9.98 10.20
C ALA A 161 53.06 -8.68 10.18
N GLY A 162 51.90 -8.73 10.83
CA GLY A 162 50.93 -7.61 10.83
C GLY A 162 49.77 -7.78 9.84
N ASP A 163 49.75 -8.86 9.06
CA ASP A 163 48.62 -9.22 8.21
C ASP A 163 47.69 -10.22 8.90
N TYR A 164 46.41 -9.97 8.85
CA TYR A 164 45.35 -10.81 9.47
C TYR A 164 44.26 -11.09 8.46
N GLU A 165 43.61 -12.23 8.61
CA GLU A 165 42.38 -12.60 7.84
C GLU A 165 41.24 -12.91 8.77
N PHE A 166 39.99 -12.57 8.39
CA PHE A 166 38.80 -12.90 9.13
C PHE A 166 37.59 -13.11 8.20
N THR A 167 36.59 -13.86 8.67
CA THR A 167 35.28 -13.96 8.04
C THR A 167 34.23 -13.39 8.99
N LEU A 168 33.50 -12.37 8.53
CA LEU A 168 32.48 -11.69 9.34
C LEU A 168 31.29 -12.61 9.60
N GLN A 169 30.81 -12.60 10.84
CA GLN A 169 29.56 -13.23 11.22
C GLN A 169 28.54 -12.15 11.56
N HIS A 170 27.55 -11.97 10.69
CA HIS A 170 26.50 -10.99 10.91
C HIS A 170 25.67 -11.28 12.15
N LYS A 171 25.28 -10.23 12.88
CA LYS A 171 24.54 -10.29 14.15
C LYS A 171 23.18 -9.61 14.09
N ALA A 172 22.90 -8.81 13.08
CA ALA A 172 21.54 -8.36 12.74
C ALA A 172 20.75 -9.47 12.05
N SER A 173 19.46 -9.30 11.90
CA SER A 173 18.58 -10.16 11.08
C SER A 173 18.00 -9.34 9.94
N TYR A 174 17.54 -10.02 8.89
CA TYR A 174 17.08 -9.35 7.68
C TYR A 174 15.72 -9.87 7.25
N LEU A 175 14.88 -8.97 6.72
CA LEU A 175 13.65 -9.32 6.04
C LEU A 175 13.82 -9.00 4.55
N CYS A 176 13.44 -9.92 3.69
CA CYS A 176 13.38 -9.77 2.25
C CYS A 176 11.92 -9.77 1.81
N PHE A 177 11.43 -8.67 1.27
CA PHE A 177 10.07 -8.54 0.77
C PHE A 177 10.05 -8.71 -0.75
N VAL A 178 9.19 -9.60 -1.24
CA VAL A 178 9.02 -9.88 -2.67
C VAL A 178 7.53 -9.82 -3.02
N PRO A 179 6.97 -8.61 -3.10
CA PRO A 179 5.56 -8.42 -3.41
C PRO A 179 5.27 -8.66 -4.89
N ARG A 180 4.00 -8.98 -5.20
CA ARG A 180 3.49 -9.14 -6.56
C ARG A 180 2.07 -8.65 -6.68
N CYS A 181 1.60 -8.41 -7.89
CA CYS A 181 0.20 -8.12 -8.19
C CYS A 181 -0.37 -9.18 -9.14
N MET A 182 -1.38 -9.93 -8.69
CA MET A 182 -2.03 -10.96 -9.51
C MET A 182 -2.99 -10.38 -10.55
N ASN A 183 -3.34 -9.09 -10.46
CA ASN A 183 -4.10 -8.39 -11.48
C ASN A 183 -3.14 -7.86 -12.57
N THR A 184 -3.11 -8.54 -13.70
CA THR A 184 -2.20 -8.26 -14.83
C THR A 184 -2.50 -6.94 -15.55
N GLN A 185 -3.70 -6.38 -15.40
CA GLN A 185 -4.03 -5.06 -15.94
C GLN A 185 -3.54 -3.94 -15.00
N LEU A 186 -3.62 -4.16 -13.70
CA LEU A 186 -3.22 -3.18 -12.68
C LEU A 186 -1.70 -3.16 -12.45
N GLY A 187 -1.05 -4.33 -12.41
CA GLY A 187 0.36 -4.48 -12.08
C GLY A 187 1.31 -3.52 -12.81
N PRO A 188 1.15 -3.28 -14.14
CA PRO A 188 1.97 -2.33 -14.89
C PRO A 188 1.87 -0.88 -14.42
N ASN A 189 0.74 -0.50 -13.83
CA ASN A 189 0.40 0.89 -13.50
C ASN A 189 0.69 1.27 -12.04
N ILE A 190 1.04 0.30 -11.20
CA ILE A 190 1.28 0.54 -9.77
C ILE A 190 2.73 0.28 -9.37
N LYS A 191 3.17 1.01 -8.36
CA LYS A 191 4.51 0.92 -7.76
C LYS A 191 4.40 0.70 -6.26
N LEU A 192 5.33 -0.09 -5.71
CA LEU A 192 5.56 -0.10 -4.26
C LEU A 192 6.38 1.14 -3.89
N THR A 193 5.96 1.86 -2.85
CA THR A 193 6.64 3.09 -2.42
C THR A 193 7.15 3.01 -0.99
N LYS A 194 6.54 2.17 -0.15
CA LYS A 194 6.87 2.07 1.27
C LYS A 194 6.47 0.73 1.83
N ILE A 195 7.28 0.23 2.76
CA ILE A 195 6.95 -0.94 3.61
C ILE A 195 7.11 -0.52 5.07
N VAL A 196 6.09 -0.73 5.89
CA VAL A 196 6.13 -0.50 7.33
C VAL A 196 5.98 -1.84 8.03
N VAL A 197 6.95 -2.19 8.87
CA VAL A 197 6.89 -3.39 9.72
C VAL A 197 6.67 -2.95 11.15
N THR A 198 5.62 -3.45 11.78
CA THR A 198 5.33 -3.26 13.20
C THR A 198 5.37 -4.61 13.91
N ALA A 199 6.12 -4.68 15.01
CA ALA A 199 6.28 -5.87 15.83
C ALA A 199 5.63 -5.70 17.21
N ASP A 200 5.45 -6.80 17.92
CA ASP A 200 4.98 -6.82 19.31
C ASP A 200 6.06 -6.38 20.33
N LYS A 201 7.32 -6.24 19.89
CA LYS A 201 8.47 -5.80 20.70
C LYS A 201 9.37 -4.88 19.88
N PRO A 202 10.28 -4.11 20.52
CA PRO A 202 11.22 -3.26 19.78
C PRO A 202 12.10 -4.06 18.81
N ILE A 203 12.15 -3.61 17.56
CA ILE A 203 12.94 -4.19 16.46
C ILE A 203 14.01 -3.23 15.93
N ALA A 204 13.99 -1.98 16.37
CA ALA A 204 14.94 -0.93 16.05
C ALA A 204 15.32 -0.13 17.29
N GLY A 205 16.42 0.63 17.22
CA GLY A 205 16.95 1.46 18.31
C GLY A 205 18.44 1.32 18.48
N ILE A 206 18.97 1.84 19.57
CA ILE A 206 20.39 1.78 19.91
C ILE A 206 20.65 0.60 20.85
N TYR A 207 21.42 -0.37 20.38
CA TYR A 207 21.75 -1.58 21.11
C TYR A 207 23.14 -1.48 21.71
N ASP A 208 23.31 -1.98 22.94
CA ASP A 208 24.62 -2.33 23.49
C ASP A 208 25.19 -3.54 22.73
N PHE A 209 26.40 -3.40 22.19
CA PHE A 209 27.10 -4.39 21.43
C PHE A 209 28.44 -4.78 22.06
N SER A 210 28.61 -4.47 23.35
CA SER A 210 29.87 -4.70 24.10
C SER A 210 30.28 -6.19 24.19
N ASP A 211 29.30 -7.11 24.09
CA ASP A 211 29.53 -8.56 24.03
C ASP A 211 29.46 -9.13 22.59
N GLY A 212 29.32 -8.27 21.56
CA GLY A 212 29.23 -8.69 20.17
C GLY A 212 27.90 -9.34 19.79
N SER A 213 26.81 -9.12 20.55
CA SER A 213 25.50 -9.71 20.30
C SER A 213 24.37 -8.69 20.42
N LEU A 214 23.32 -8.86 19.62
CA LEU A 214 22.04 -8.12 19.72
C LEU A 214 20.94 -8.99 20.33
N MET A 215 21.14 -10.30 20.40
CA MET A 215 20.11 -11.26 20.82
C MET A 215 19.68 -11.02 22.27
N GLY A 216 18.37 -10.89 22.48
CA GLY A 216 17.78 -10.74 23.82
C GLY A 216 17.98 -9.38 24.47
N LYS A 217 18.57 -8.40 23.78
CA LYS A 217 18.81 -7.05 24.31
C LYS A 217 17.64 -6.12 24.06
N THR A 218 17.42 -5.21 25.02
CA THR A 218 16.46 -4.11 24.89
C THR A 218 17.21 -2.84 24.43
N PRO A 219 16.82 -2.21 23.33
CA PRO A 219 17.50 -1.02 22.84
C PRO A 219 17.11 0.24 23.63
N THR A 220 18.02 1.19 23.73
CA THR A 220 17.70 2.56 24.13
C THR A 220 17.00 3.27 22.97
N GLY A 221 15.91 4.00 23.28
CA GLY A 221 15.09 4.64 22.24
C GLY A 221 14.44 3.62 21.29
N GLY A 222 14.04 2.46 21.84
CA GLY A 222 13.50 1.34 21.08
C GLY A 222 12.22 1.69 20.32
N SER A 223 12.11 1.20 19.08
CA SER A 223 10.92 1.28 18.23
C SER A 223 10.42 -0.10 17.88
N ASN A 224 9.12 -0.30 18.03
CA ASN A 224 8.43 -1.49 17.55
C ASN A 224 8.15 -1.43 16.04
N THR A 225 8.44 -0.30 15.40
CA THR A 225 8.12 -0.06 13.98
C THR A 225 9.37 0.36 13.22
N ILE A 226 9.55 -0.23 12.04
CA ILE A 226 10.54 0.21 11.04
C ILE A 226 9.79 0.57 9.76
N THR A 227 10.14 1.72 9.20
CA THR A 227 9.68 2.17 7.88
C THR A 227 10.81 2.02 6.88
N LEU A 228 10.59 1.26 5.80
CA LEU A 228 11.46 1.18 4.65
C LEU A 228 10.84 2.00 3.51
N ASN A 229 11.47 3.09 3.13
CA ASN A 229 11.14 3.85 1.93
C ASN A 229 11.84 3.20 0.74
N VAL A 230 11.12 2.94 -0.33
CA VAL A 230 11.68 2.30 -1.52
C VAL A 230 11.50 3.19 -2.75
N GLY A 231 12.45 3.12 -3.67
CA GLY A 231 12.47 3.95 -4.89
C GLY A 231 13.39 5.17 -4.76
N GLY A 232 13.39 5.99 -5.78
CA GLY A 232 14.26 7.17 -5.92
C GLY A 232 15.16 7.06 -7.14
N ALA A 233 16.05 6.06 -7.21
CA ALA A 233 16.85 5.80 -8.41
C ALA A 233 16.11 4.92 -9.43
N ASN A 234 15.36 3.90 -8.95
CA ASN A 234 14.56 3.02 -9.77
C ASN A 234 13.24 2.70 -9.09
N ASP A 235 12.21 2.47 -9.89
CA ASP A 235 10.88 2.10 -9.40
C ASP A 235 10.82 0.64 -8.94
N PHE A 236 10.10 0.40 -7.86
CA PHE A 236 9.73 -0.92 -7.39
C PHE A 236 8.41 -1.35 -8.05
N SER A 237 8.51 -1.90 -9.26
CA SER A 237 7.37 -2.28 -10.07
C SER A 237 6.65 -3.50 -9.50
N LEU A 238 5.32 -3.52 -9.59
CA LEU A 238 4.49 -4.67 -9.24
C LEU A 238 3.97 -5.44 -10.49
N ASN A 239 4.56 -5.18 -11.65
CA ASN A 239 4.20 -5.83 -12.92
C ASN A 239 4.71 -7.28 -12.99
N THR A 240 4.32 -8.09 -12.00
CA THR A 240 4.65 -9.52 -11.94
C THR A 240 3.60 -10.30 -11.17
N THR A 241 3.30 -11.50 -11.63
CA THR A 241 2.42 -12.46 -10.95
C THR A 241 3.20 -13.49 -10.13
N THR A 242 4.53 -13.53 -10.31
CA THR A 242 5.45 -14.41 -9.58
C THR A 242 6.46 -13.60 -8.78
N GLU A 243 7.20 -14.26 -7.92
CA GLU A 243 8.29 -13.65 -7.16
C GLU A 243 9.41 -13.19 -8.11
N ASN A 244 9.82 -11.93 -8.01
CA ASN A 244 10.87 -11.37 -8.85
C ASN A 244 11.71 -10.33 -8.07
N LEU A 245 12.81 -10.79 -7.49
CA LEU A 245 13.73 -9.94 -6.71
C LEU A 245 14.28 -8.76 -7.53
N ALA A 246 14.63 -9.00 -8.78
CA ALA A 246 15.19 -7.94 -9.64
C ALA A 246 14.20 -6.81 -9.95
N MET A 247 12.89 -7.07 -9.82
CA MET A 247 11.85 -6.09 -10.09
C MET A 247 11.44 -5.31 -8.84
N ASN A 248 11.43 -5.96 -7.67
CA ASN A 248 10.87 -5.36 -6.45
C ASN A 248 11.42 -5.94 -5.14
N GLY A 249 12.53 -6.66 -5.17
CA GLY A 249 13.16 -7.16 -3.94
C GLY A 249 13.56 -6.01 -3.02
N ALA A 250 12.98 -5.99 -1.81
CA ALA A 250 13.21 -4.95 -0.82
C ALA A 250 13.73 -5.57 0.50
N TYR A 251 14.75 -4.94 1.10
CA TYR A 251 15.46 -5.49 2.25
C TYR A 251 15.40 -4.57 3.46
N MET A 252 15.20 -5.15 4.64
CA MET A 252 15.12 -4.41 5.90
C MET A 252 15.98 -5.09 6.96
N VAL A 253 16.76 -4.29 7.69
CA VAL A 253 17.51 -4.74 8.86
C VAL A 253 16.62 -4.65 10.09
N ILE A 254 16.56 -5.72 10.87
CA ILE A 254 15.85 -5.78 12.16
C ILE A 254 16.74 -6.39 13.24
N ALA A 255 16.43 -6.14 14.51
CA ALA A 255 17.04 -6.87 15.60
C ALA A 255 16.65 -8.37 15.56
N PRO A 256 17.57 -9.29 15.90
CA PRO A 256 17.23 -10.70 16.01
C PRO A 256 16.27 -10.95 17.18
N GLY A 257 15.36 -11.90 17.02
CA GLY A 257 14.38 -12.26 18.04
C GLY A 257 13.13 -12.91 17.48
N THR A 258 12.22 -13.32 18.38
CA THR A 258 10.92 -13.87 17.99
C THR A 258 9.87 -12.78 18.05
N TYR A 259 9.21 -12.51 16.92
CA TYR A 259 8.22 -11.43 16.74
C TYR A 259 6.99 -11.90 16.00
N ASN A 260 5.82 -11.34 16.39
CA ASN A 260 4.64 -11.26 15.55
C ASN A 260 4.75 -9.97 14.73
N LEU A 261 4.67 -10.06 13.41
CA LEU A 261 4.86 -8.90 12.54
C LEU A 261 3.57 -8.54 11.81
N THR A 262 3.28 -7.26 11.80
CA THR A 262 2.32 -6.63 10.88
C THR A 262 3.12 -5.90 9.81
N VAL A 263 2.88 -6.25 8.54
CA VAL A 263 3.54 -5.60 7.40
C VAL A 263 2.51 -4.82 6.62
N THR A 264 2.73 -3.51 6.51
CA THR A 264 1.91 -2.60 5.69
C THR A 264 2.71 -2.20 4.45
N TYR A 265 2.18 -2.54 3.29
CA TYR A 265 2.73 -2.15 1.99
C TYR A 265 1.94 -0.97 1.45
N THR A 266 2.60 0.14 1.13
CA THR A 266 1.99 1.27 0.43
C THR A 266 2.28 1.14 -1.06
N ILE A 267 1.22 1.03 -1.85
CA ILE A 267 1.29 1.06 -3.31
C ILE A 267 0.73 2.38 -3.83
N ASN A 268 1.21 2.83 -4.97
CA ASN A 268 0.78 4.07 -5.62
C ASN A 268 0.58 3.83 -7.11
N ASP A 269 -0.45 4.43 -7.68
CA ASP A 269 -0.62 4.58 -9.12
C ASP A 269 -0.25 6.02 -9.51
N PRO A 270 0.90 6.23 -10.17
CA PRO A 270 1.35 7.57 -10.53
C PRO A 270 0.41 8.31 -11.50
N SER A 271 -0.35 7.57 -12.32
CA SER A 271 -1.23 8.17 -13.33
C SER A 271 -2.49 8.77 -12.72
N THR A 272 -2.99 8.19 -11.64
CA THR A 272 -4.18 8.67 -10.92
C THR A 272 -3.83 9.43 -9.64
N GLY A 273 -2.58 9.34 -9.17
CA GLY A 273 -2.13 9.87 -7.89
C GLY A 273 -2.71 9.14 -6.67
N VAL A 274 -3.41 8.03 -6.87
CA VAL A 274 -4.04 7.27 -5.77
C VAL A 274 -3.03 6.33 -5.13
N SER A 275 -2.98 6.36 -3.79
CA SER A 275 -2.20 5.43 -2.98
C SER A 275 -3.10 4.55 -2.13
N MET A 276 -2.61 3.36 -1.79
CA MET A 276 -3.33 2.40 -0.95
C MET A 276 -2.37 1.63 -0.05
N ASP A 277 -2.78 1.43 1.19
CA ASP A 277 -2.09 0.55 2.13
C ASP A 277 -2.72 -0.85 2.12
N ILE A 278 -1.86 -1.87 2.03
CA ILE A 278 -2.26 -3.29 2.10
C ILE A 278 -1.55 -3.93 3.28
N VAL A 279 -2.33 -4.40 4.24
CA VAL A 279 -1.82 -4.96 5.49
C VAL A 279 -1.77 -6.48 5.43
N LYS A 280 -0.64 -7.05 5.87
CA LYS A 280 -0.45 -8.49 6.04
C LYS A 280 0.00 -8.81 7.46
N GLN A 281 -0.64 -9.78 8.10
CA GLN A 281 -0.23 -10.31 9.40
C GLN A 281 0.67 -11.52 9.19
N LEU A 282 1.82 -11.52 9.84
CA LEU A 282 2.74 -12.66 9.82
C LEU A 282 2.79 -13.29 11.21
N PRO A 283 2.66 -14.63 11.30
CA PRO A 283 2.75 -15.31 12.58
C PRO A 283 4.15 -15.19 13.20
N ALA A 284 4.23 -15.48 14.49
CA ALA A 284 5.47 -15.46 15.23
C ALA A 284 6.57 -16.28 14.52
N TRP A 285 7.73 -15.65 14.38
CA TRP A 285 8.90 -16.23 13.76
C TRP A 285 10.16 -15.86 14.53
N ASN A 286 11.09 -16.81 14.68
CA ASN A 286 12.39 -16.56 15.28
C ASN A 286 13.37 -16.09 14.18
N ASN A 287 13.62 -14.79 14.14
CA ASN A 287 14.59 -14.17 13.24
C ASN A 287 15.98 -14.29 13.88
N LYS A 288 16.80 -15.22 13.40
CA LYS A 288 18.12 -15.48 13.97
C LYS A 288 19.17 -14.51 13.43
N PRO A 289 20.26 -14.28 14.21
CA PRO A 289 21.38 -13.47 13.75
C PRO A 289 21.96 -13.99 12.43
N GLY A 290 22.20 -13.09 11.48
CA GLY A 290 22.77 -13.39 10.16
C GLY A 290 21.82 -14.08 9.18
N GLU A 291 20.58 -14.39 9.58
CA GLU A 291 19.58 -15.00 8.69
C GLU A 291 18.71 -13.97 8.00
N ILE A 292 18.36 -14.24 6.74
CA ILE A 292 17.37 -13.50 5.96
C ILE A 292 16.08 -14.31 5.87
N ARG A 293 14.95 -13.63 6.07
CA ARG A 293 13.61 -14.22 5.95
C ARG A 293 12.91 -13.67 4.72
N ASP A 294 12.57 -14.56 3.79
CA ASP A 294 11.79 -14.21 2.60
C ASP A 294 10.29 -14.09 2.93
N ILE A 295 9.69 -13.00 2.51
CA ILE A 295 8.29 -12.64 2.72
C ILE A 295 7.68 -12.31 1.37
N THR A 296 6.89 -13.24 0.83
CA THR A 296 6.13 -13.01 -0.40
C THR A 296 4.74 -12.47 -0.06
N ALA A 297 4.22 -11.57 -0.88
CA ALA A 297 2.90 -10.99 -0.67
C ALA A 297 2.19 -10.71 -1.99
N ASN A 298 0.92 -11.12 -2.09
CA ASN A 298 0.04 -10.63 -3.14
C ASN A 298 -0.58 -9.30 -2.69
N LEU A 299 -0.29 -8.22 -3.43
CA LEU A 299 -0.76 -6.86 -3.19
C LEU A 299 -1.89 -6.46 -4.16
N THR A 300 -2.61 -7.41 -4.72
CA THR A 300 -3.78 -7.12 -5.55
C THR A 300 -4.89 -6.53 -4.69
N PRO A 301 -5.33 -5.29 -4.94
CA PRO A 301 -6.47 -4.69 -4.26
C PRO A 301 -7.78 -5.37 -4.67
N ALA A 302 -8.82 -5.14 -3.87
CA ALA A 302 -10.17 -5.49 -4.28
C ALA A 302 -10.58 -4.68 -5.52
N ALA A 303 -11.40 -5.30 -6.38
CA ALA A 303 -12.02 -4.58 -7.48
C ALA A 303 -12.98 -3.51 -6.94
N SER A 304 -13.16 -2.43 -7.71
CA SER A 304 -14.15 -1.41 -7.38
C SER A 304 -15.57 -2.00 -7.43
N ILE A 305 -16.44 -1.47 -6.57
CA ILE A 305 -17.86 -1.86 -6.59
C ILE A 305 -18.50 -1.47 -7.92
N ALA A 306 -19.41 -2.32 -8.41
CA ALA A 306 -20.24 -2.01 -9.55
C ALA A 306 -21.19 -0.85 -9.23
N MET A 307 -21.17 0.18 -10.06
CA MET A 307 -22.10 1.29 -9.93
C MET A 307 -23.46 0.87 -10.50
N PRO A 308 -24.58 1.31 -9.86
CA PRO A 308 -25.91 1.05 -10.42
C PRO A 308 -26.09 1.81 -11.74
N GLU A 309 -27.00 1.31 -12.58
CA GLU A 309 -27.47 2.06 -13.73
C GLU A 309 -28.43 3.18 -13.34
N PHE A 310 -28.46 4.23 -14.16
CA PHE A 310 -29.24 5.45 -13.94
C PHE A 310 -30.38 5.55 -14.95
N TYR A 311 -31.52 5.99 -14.48
CA TYR A 311 -32.73 6.14 -15.30
C TYR A 311 -33.48 7.41 -14.91
N PHE A 312 -34.24 8.01 -15.83
CA PHE A 312 -35.44 8.72 -15.43
C PHE A 312 -36.44 7.72 -14.87
N TRP A 313 -37.35 8.18 -14.01
CA TRP A 313 -38.25 7.26 -13.30
C TRP A 313 -38.99 6.32 -14.24
N ASP A 314 -38.78 5.03 -14.05
CA ASP A 314 -39.38 3.92 -14.79
C ASP A 314 -39.22 4.00 -16.32
N ALA A 315 -38.16 4.63 -16.80
CA ALA A 315 -37.80 4.61 -18.21
C ALA A 315 -37.46 3.18 -18.67
N VAL A 316 -37.68 2.88 -19.95
CA VAL A 316 -37.39 1.57 -20.53
C VAL A 316 -35.88 1.32 -20.54
N ASN A 317 -35.12 2.30 -20.99
CA ASN A 317 -33.67 2.21 -21.16
C ASN A 317 -32.90 3.15 -20.24
N PRO A 318 -31.65 2.81 -19.88
CA PRO A 318 -30.77 3.65 -19.06
C PRO A 318 -30.58 5.05 -19.62
N TYR A 319 -30.30 6.02 -18.75
CA TYR A 319 -30.14 7.44 -19.07
C TYR A 319 -29.13 7.70 -20.21
N TRP A 320 -28.09 6.88 -20.34
CA TRP A 320 -27.06 6.99 -21.38
C TRP A 320 -27.17 5.93 -22.47
N HIS A 321 -28.27 5.17 -22.53
CA HIS A 321 -28.44 4.12 -23.54
C HIS A 321 -28.31 4.67 -24.97
N GLY A 322 -27.42 4.05 -25.77
CA GLY A 322 -27.08 4.48 -27.11
C GLY A 322 -26.09 5.66 -27.19
N TYR A 323 -25.66 6.19 -26.03
CA TYR A 323 -24.70 7.28 -25.90
C TYR A 323 -23.74 7.03 -24.71
N GLU A 324 -23.38 5.80 -24.47
CA GLU A 324 -22.57 5.37 -23.33
C GLU A 324 -21.19 6.05 -23.33
N ASN A 325 -20.63 6.31 -24.51
CA ASN A 325 -19.33 7.01 -24.68
C ASN A 325 -19.37 8.49 -24.26
N GLU A 326 -20.54 9.09 -24.16
CA GLU A 326 -20.72 10.48 -23.74
C GLU A 326 -21.03 10.62 -22.25
N ARG A 327 -21.15 9.48 -21.55
CA ARG A 327 -21.47 9.44 -20.11
C ARG A 327 -20.36 10.11 -19.30
N PRO A 328 -20.65 11.23 -18.60
CA PRO A 328 -19.68 11.89 -17.75
C PRO A 328 -19.20 10.97 -16.62
N SER A 329 -17.90 11.05 -16.33
CA SER A 329 -17.27 10.29 -15.25
C SER A 329 -16.76 11.17 -14.09
N ILE A 330 -16.72 12.50 -14.31
CA ILE A 330 -16.24 13.52 -13.37
C ILE A 330 -17.41 14.41 -12.98
N ASN A 331 -17.55 14.70 -11.68
CA ASN A 331 -18.58 15.58 -11.16
C ASN A 331 -18.49 16.98 -11.78
N GLN A 332 -19.63 17.56 -12.08
CA GLN A 332 -19.76 18.97 -12.48
C GLN A 332 -19.00 19.88 -11.49
N GLY A 333 -18.30 20.87 -12.03
CA GLY A 333 -17.49 21.79 -11.24
C GLY A 333 -16.08 21.31 -10.90
N GLN A 334 -15.73 20.07 -11.22
CA GLN A 334 -14.36 19.56 -11.07
C GLN A 334 -13.54 19.73 -12.36
N PRO A 335 -12.21 19.87 -12.28
CA PRO A 335 -11.35 19.92 -13.45
C PRO A 335 -11.57 18.72 -14.37
N GLY A 336 -11.77 18.97 -15.66
CA GLY A 336 -12.02 17.93 -16.67
C GLY A 336 -13.47 17.43 -16.74
N ALA A 337 -14.41 18.01 -15.95
CA ALA A 337 -15.83 17.67 -16.07
C ALA A 337 -16.38 18.04 -17.46
N THR A 338 -17.15 17.14 -18.05
CA THR A 338 -17.80 17.34 -19.35
C THR A 338 -19.29 17.11 -19.24
N LYS A 339 -20.06 17.81 -20.06
CA LYS A 339 -21.49 17.57 -20.22
C LYS A 339 -21.69 16.63 -21.42
N GLY A 340 -22.44 15.57 -21.21
CA GLY A 340 -22.89 14.72 -22.31
C GLY A 340 -24.02 15.42 -23.08
N PRO A 341 -23.87 15.74 -24.37
CA PRO A 341 -24.82 16.53 -25.10
C PRO A 341 -26.15 15.81 -25.44
N HIS A 342 -26.10 14.47 -25.57
CA HIS A 342 -27.25 13.66 -25.97
C HIS A 342 -27.97 13.02 -24.79
N TYR A 343 -28.10 13.72 -23.67
CA TYR A 343 -28.96 13.27 -22.57
C TYR A 343 -30.45 13.34 -22.96
N PRO A 344 -31.37 12.56 -22.35
CA PRO A 344 -32.79 12.57 -22.68
C PRO A 344 -33.43 13.92 -22.31
N GLN A 345 -34.13 14.58 -23.28
CA GLN A 345 -34.66 15.94 -23.12
C GLN A 345 -36.17 16.03 -23.28
N SER A 346 -36.80 15.00 -23.84
CA SER A 346 -38.26 15.01 -24.08
C SER A 346 -38.84 13.61 -24.15
N SER A 347 -40.17 13.51 -24.10
CA SER A 347 -40.91 12.25 -24.27
C SER A 347 -40.81 11.62 -25.67
N SER A 348 -40.28 12.36 -26.63
CA SER A 348 -39.98 11.87 -27.97
C SER A 348 -38.58 11.31 -28.14
N ASP A 349 -37.86 11.03 -27.02
CA ASP A 349 -36.53 10.45 -27.05
C ASP A 349 -36.54 9.10 -27.80
N PRO A 350 -35.80 8.95 -28.91
CA PRO A 350 -35.86 7.76 -29.75
C PRO A 350 -35.25 6.53 -29.06
N GLN A 351 -34.44 6.74 -28.03
CA GLN A 351 -33.82 5.67 -27.23
C GLN A 351 -34.69 5.19 -26.07
N GLN A 352 -35.94 5.67 -25.93
CA GLN A 352 -36.87 5.31 -24.87
C GLN A 352 -36.31 5.50 -23.44
N ARG A 353 -35.51 6.56 -23.26
CA ARG A 353 -34.90 6.93 -21.98
C ARG A 353 -35.73 7.90 -21.16
N TRP A 354 -36.88 8.36 -21.71
CA TRP A 354 -37.76 9.29 -21.01
C TRP A 354 -38.55 8.61 -19.90
N CYS A 355 -38.89 9.38 -18.86
CA CYS A 355 -39.65 8.87 -17.72
C CYS A 355 -41.01 8.33 -18.12
N HIS A 356 -41.50 7.34 -17.36
CA HIS A 356 -42.88 6.89 -17.48
C HIS A 356 -43.86 8.03 -17.14
N THR A 357 -44.82 8.25 -17.99
CA THR A 357 -45.86 9.29 -17.83
C THR A 357 -47.22 8.66 -17.47
N GLY A 358 -48.03 9.40 -16.71
CA GLY A 358 -49.39 9.01 -16.35
C GLY A 358 -49.85 9.50 -14.97
N ASN A 359 -51.14 9.54 -14.75
CA ASN A 359 -51.79 10.11 -13.57
C ASN A 359 -52.04 9.08 -12.46
N GLY A 360 -52.01 9.56 -11.22
CA GLY A 360 -52.40 8.79 -10.04
C GLY A 360 -51.37 7.80 -9.52
N PRO A 361 -51.71 7.06 -8.48
CA PRO A 361 -50.85 6.04 -7.90
C PRO A 361 -50.50 4.97 -8.92
N ARG A 362 -49.19 4.72 -9.08
CA ARG A 362 -48.65 3.73 -10.02
C ARG A 362 -47.51 2.98 -9.40
N THR A 363 -47.43 1.70 -9.73
CA THR A 363 -46.26 0.87 -9.53
C THR A 363 -45.45 0.86 -10.82
N ALA A 364 -44.15 0.98 -10.72
CA ALA A 364 -43.22 0.89 -11.84
C ALA A 364 -43.36 -0.46 -12.56
N THR A 365 -43.22 -0.45 -13.90
CA THR A 365 -43.39 -1.62 -14.76
C THR A 365 -42.15 -1.92 -15.60
N HIS A 366 -41.17 -1.00 -15.62
CA HIS A 366 -39.92 -1.13 -16.38
C HIS A 366 -38.72 -1.10 -15.42
N SER A 367 -37.78 -0.18 -15.63
CA SER A 367 -36.51 -0.15 -14.87
C SER A 367 -36.69 -0.10 -13.36
N CYS A 368 -37.63 0.71 -12.88
CA CYS A 368 -37.83 0.89 -11.43
C CYS A 368 -38.60 -0.26 -10.76
N SER A 369 -39.12 -1.25 -11.50
CA SER A 369 -39.90 -2.36 -10.95
C SER A 369 -39.11 -3.24 -9.96
N ILE A 370 -37.77 -3.27 -10.07
CA ILE A 370 -36.89 -4.02 -9.16
C ILE A 370 -36.60 -3.27 -7.86
N ALA A 371 -36.87 -1.98 -7.80
CA ALA A 371 -36.58 -1.14 -6.63
C ALA A 371 -37.64 -1.39 -5.53
N PRO A 372 -37.27 -1.15 -4.25
CA PRO A 372 -38.27 -1.14 -3.17
C PRO A 372 -39.33 -0.09 -3.44
N ASN A 373 -40.55 -0.35 -2.95
CA ASN A 373 -41.58 0.68 -2.93
C ASN A 373 -41.28 1.74 -1.84
N VAL A 374 -42.00 2.84 -1.83
CA VAL A 374 -41.78 3.93 -0.89
C VAL A 374 -41.89 3.50 0.58
N ASN A 375 -42.83 2.62 0.92
CA ASN A 375 -43.00 2.13 2.30
C ASN A 375 -41.78 1.30 2.73
N GLU A 376 -41.29 0.42 1.86
CA GLU A 376 -40.09 -0.36 2.12
C GLU A 376 -38.85 0.56 2.29
N MET A 377 -38.70 1.58 1.46
CA MET A 377 -37.63 2.58 1.62
C MET A 377 -37.71 3.30 2.97
N CYS A 378 -38.89 3.61 3.45
CA CYS A 378 -39.07 4.17 4.80
C CYS A 378 -38.60 3.19 5.90
N TRP A 379 -38.90 1.88 5.78
CA TRP A 379 -38.39 0.87 6.71
C TRP A 379 -36.86 0.83 6.72
N TYR A 380 -36.22 0.81 5.56
CA TYR A 380 -34.75 0.86 5.46
C TYR A 380 -34.18 2.14 6.08
N SER A 381 -34.79 3.30 5.83
CA SER A 381 -34.29 4.56 6.41
C SER A 381 -34.42 4.61 7.93
N MET A 382 -35.48 4.07 8.50
CA MET A 382 -35.78 4.17 9.94
C MET A 382 -35.15 3.04 10.77
N LEU A 383 -35.10 1.82 10.26
CA LEU A 383 -34.63 0.63 10.98
C LEU A 383 -33.39 -0.02 10.39
N GLY A 384 -32.90 0.47 9.27
CA GLY A 384 -31.74 -0.09 8.56
C GLY A 384 -30.39 0.17 9.22
N ASP A 385 -30.35 0.82 10.39
CA ASP A 385 -29.12 1.11 11.14
C ASP A 385 -28.01 1.67 10.22
N PRO A 386 -28.19 2.87 9.64
CA PRO A 386 -27.37 3.41 8.58
C PRO A 386 -25.95 3.78 9.03
N HIS A 387 -24.93 3.25 8.36
CA HIS A 387 -23.53 3.57 8.60
C HIS A 387 -22.87 4.13 7.34
N TRP A 388 -22.23 5.30 7.43
CA TRP A 388 -21.52 5.90 6.32
C TRP A 388 -20.08 5.37 6.22
N GLN A 389 -19.67 5.02 5.01
CA GLN A 389 -18.30 4.71 4.64
C GLN A 389 -17.82 5.73 3.61
N ASP A 390 -16.66 6.34 3.88
CA ASP A 390 -15.98 7.22 2.91
C ASP A 390 -15.45 6.43 1.72
N GLY A 391 -15.15 7.14 0.64
CA GLY A 391 -14.54 6.55 -0.54
C GLY A 391 -13.18 5.93 -0.22
N THR A 392 -12.93 4.76 -0.77
CA THR A 392 -11.69 3.99 -0.54
C THR A 392 -11.00 3.67 -1.87
N PRO A 393 -9.67 3.51 -1.87
CA PRO A 393 -8.96 3.04 -3.06
C PRO A 393 -9.42 1.64 -3.47
N ALA A 394 -9.55 1.43 -4.77
CA ALA A 394 -9.91 0.14 -5.37
C ALA A 394 -9.35 0.01 -6.78
N ALA A 395 -9.25 -1.22 -7.30
CA ALA A 395 -8.83 -1.48 -8.67
C ALA A 395 -9.99 -1.33 -9.64
N LYS A 396 -9.79 -0.53 -10.69
CA LYS A 396 -10.76 -0.36 -11.79
C LYS A 396 -10.03 -0.09 -13.10
N ASP A 397 -10.36 -0.83 -14.16
CA ASP A 397 -9.86 -0.64 -15.53
C ASP A 397 -8.32 -0.53 -15.60
N GLY A 398 -7.62 -1.35 -14.80
CA GLY A 398 -6.17 -1.38 -14.74
C GLY A 398 -5.52 -0.28 -13.89
N HIS A 399 -6.28 0.53 -13.16
CA HIS A 399 -5.78 1.63 -12.33
C HIS A 399 -6.28 1.55 -10.88
N LEU A 400 -5.58 2.23 -9.96
CA LEU A 400 -6.13 2.55 -8.66
C LEU A 400 -7.01 3.80 -8.77
N VAL A 401 -8.23 3.70 -8.28
CA VAL A 401 -9.17 4.82 -8.24
C VAL A 401 -9.79 4.92 -6.85
N ILE A 402 -10.22 6.10 -6.45
CA ILE A 402 -11.08 6.23 -5.28
C ILE A 402 -12.50 5.85 -5.70
N GLN A 403 -12.98 4.70 -5.26
CA GLN A 403 -14.39 4.35 -5.41
C GLN A 403 -15.26 5.23 -4.53
N PRO A 404 -16.49 5.57 -4.94
CA PRO A 404 -17.39 6.38 -4.15
C PRO A 404 -17.62 5.77 -2.76
N GLY A 405 -17.69 6.63 -1.75
CA GLY A 405 -18.26 6.27 -0.46
C GLY A 405 -19.73 5.90 -0.59
N GLY A 406 -20.37 5.61 0.51
CA GLY A 406 -21.77 5.24 0.51
C GLY A 406 -22.26 4.81 1.88
N ILE A 407 -23.37 4.12 1.90
CA ILE A 407 -24.01 3.71 3.13
C ILE A 407 -24.17 2.21 3.21
N TRP A 408 -23.92 1.68 4.40
CA TRP A 408 -24.32 0.34 4.79
C TRP A 408 -25.67 0.39 5.48
N LEU A 409 -26.60 -0.45 5.03
CA LEU A 409 -27.92 -0.63 5.62
C LEU A 409 -28.14 -2.10 5.94
N LYS A 410 -28.82 -2.36 7.05
CA LYS A 410 -29.25 -3.74 7.36
C LYS A 410 -30.13 -4.30 6.26
N LYS A 411 -29.89 -5.55 5.91
CA LYS A 411 -30.76 -6.35 5.04
C LYS A 411 -32.14 -6.50 5.66
N LYS A 412 -33.15 -6.68 4.82
CA LYS A 412 -34.55 -6.90 5.21
C LYS A 412 -34.69 -7.95 6.33
N ALA A 413 -34.05 -9.10 6.17
CA ALA A 413 -34.10 -10.19 7.15
C ALA A 413 -33.52 -9.79 8.51
N ALA A 414 -32.42 -9.03 8.53
CA ALA A 414 -31.79 -8.54 9.75
C ALA A 414 -32.68 -7.50 10.46
N ILE A 415 -33.30 -6.59 9.70
CA ILE A 415 -34.26 -5.62 10.27
C ILE A 415 -35.42 -6.33 10.94
N ILE A 416 -36.02 -7.33 10.29
CA ILE A 416 -37.15 -8.12 10.84
C ILE A 416 -36.70 -8.83 12.11
N ARG A 417 -35.59 -9.53 12.07
CA ARG A 417 -35.04 -10.30 13.22
C ARG A 417 -34.79 -9.40 14.43
N ASP A 418 -34.24 -8.23 14.21
CA ASP A 418 -33.79 -7.32 15.27
C ASP A 418 -34.91 -6.45 15.83
N ASN A 419 -36.11 -6.48 15.23
CA ASN A 419 -37.28 -5.70 15.65
C ASN A 419 -38.55 -6.58 15.84
N PRO A 420 -38.52 -7.62 16.67
CA PRO A 420 -39.64 -8.56 16.84
C PRO A 420 -40.89 -7.90 17.38
N GLY A 421 -40.80 -6.77 18.09
CA GLY A 421 -41.96 -6.00 18.55
C GLY A 421 -42.72 -5.27 17.44
N ILE A 422 -42.01 -4.98 16.30
CA ILE A 422 -42.61 -4.35 15.12
C ILE A 422 -43.04 -5.40 14.10
N PHE A 423 -42.33 -6.52 14.03
CA PHE A 423 -42.57 -7.63 13.12
C PHE A 423 -42.87 -8.92 13.90
N PRO A 424 -44.04 -9.03 14.56
CA PRO A 424 -44.30 -10.10 15.53
C PRO A 424 -44.60 -11.48 14.90
N GLY A 425 -44.34 -11.64 13.60
CA GLY A 425 -44.63 -12.90 12.90
C GLY A 425 -46.08 -13.06 12.44
N ASN A 426 -47.04 -12.79 13.32
CA ASN A 426 -48.47 -12.75 13.00
C ASN A 426 -49.10 -11.48 13.55
N ASP A 427 -49.99 -10.84 12.79
CA ASP A 427 -50.86 -9.79 13.33
C ASP A 427 -52.03 -10.37 14.15
N ALA A 428 -52.77 -9.49 14.82
CA ALA A 428 -53.96 -9.87 15.59
C ALA A 428 -55.09 -10.52 14.73
N ALA A 429 -55.01 -10.41 13.41
CA ALA A 429 -55.90 -11.05 12.45
C ALA A 429 -55.32 -12.37 11.90
N GLY A 430 -54.18 -12.87 12.44
CA GLY A 430 -53.57 -14.12 12.04
C GLY A 430 -52.80 -14.04 10.71
N ARG A 431 -52.56 -12.83 10.16
CA ARG A 431 -51.77 -12.65 8.95
C ARG A 431 -50.30 -12.78 9.27
N PHE A 432 -49.62 -13.69 8.60
CA PHE A 432 -48.21 -13.95 8.80
C PHE A 432 -47.34 -12.85 8.14
N PHE A 433 -46.62 -12.10 8.94
CA PHE A 433 -45.62 -11.14 8.43
C PHE A 433 -44.31 -11.88 8.13
N SER A 434 -44.25 -12.56 7.01
CA SER A 434 -42.98 -13.16 6.53
C SER A 434 -42.04 -12.16 5.82
N GLY A 435 -42.39 -10.86 5.84
CA GLY A 435 -41.61 -9.82 5.16
C GLY A 435 -41.88 -8.40 5.69
N PHE A 436 -41.23 -7.43 5.12
CA PHE A 436 -41.58 -6.02 5.34
C PHE A 436 -43.03 -5.78 4.96
N PRO A 437 -43.78 -5.05 5.77
CA PRO A 437 -45.10 -4.60 5.37
C PRO A 437 -44.94 -3.63 4.19
N VAL A 438 -45.27 -4.10 3.00
CA VAL A 438 -45.18 -3.30 1.76
C VAL A 438 -46.25 -2.23 1.67
N ASP A 439 -47.31 -2.36 2.48
CA ASP A 439 -48.50 -1.51 2.56
C ASP A 439 -48.55 -0.62 3.80
N LYS A 440 -47.46 -0.55 4.58
CA LYS A 440 -47.38 0.25 5.81
C LYS A 440 -46.02 0.97 5.91
N ASN A 441 -45.99 2.09 6.60
CA ASN A 441 -44.75 2.83 6.86
C ASN A 441 -44.43 2.94 8.36
N PRO A 442 -43.16 3.10 8.75
CA PRO A 442 -42.73 3.13 10.15
C PRO A 442 -43.08 4.40 10.92
N ASN A 443 -43.53 5.47 10.25
CA ASN A 443 -43.75 6.78 10.89
C ASN A 443 -45.02 6.80 11.77
N SER A 444 -45.81 5.74 11.76
CA SER A 444 -46.97 5.62 12.61
C SER A 444 -47.20 4.17 13.08
N PRO A 445 -46.39 3.69 14.04
CA PRO A 445 -46.58 2.34 14.58
C PRO A 445 -47.95 2.14 15.29
N THR A 446 -48.62 3.23 15.65
CA THR A 446 -49.92 3.19 16.36
C THR A 446 -51.08 3.71 15.53
N SER A 447 -50.87 4.54 14.53
CA SER A 447 -51.88 4.89 13.52
C SER A 447 -51.63 4.06 12.27
N SER A 448 -51.70 2.75 12.46
CA SER A 448 -51.69 1.73 11.45
C SER A 448 -52.17 2.21 10.10
N ASP A 449 -51.61 1.77 9.03
CA ASP A 449 -52.30 1.61 7.76
C ASP A 449 -52.17 2.77 6.77
N ARG A 450 -51.18 3.70 6.93
CA ARG A 450 -50.89 4.63 5.85
C ARG A 450 -49.97 3.99 4.81
N ASP A 451 -50.55 3.79 3.65
CA ASP A 451 -49.83 3.33 2.48
C ASP A 451 -49.47 4.53 1.59
N TRP A 452 -48.18 4.97 1.63
CA TRP A 452 -47.71 6.10 0.85
C TRP A 452 -47.78 5.89 -0.66
N ARG A 453 -48.07 4.68 -1.14
CA ARG A 453 -48.31 4.43 -2.56
C ARG A 453 -49.67 4.95 -3.02
N THR A 454 -50.62 5.05 -2.10
CA THR A 454 -52.03 5.39 -2.40
C THR A 454 -52.51 6.64 -1.68
N GLU A 455 -51.84 7.10 -0.64
CA GLU A 455 -52.28 8.24 0.14
C GLU A 455 -52.09 9.56 -0.61
N THR A 456 -53.16 10.33 -0.72
CA THR A 456 -53.18 11.65 -1.38
C THR A 456 -53.00 12.80 -0.38
N VAL A 457 -51.88 12.84 0.33
CA VAL A 457 -51.57 13.95 1.26
C VAL A 457 -50.68 14.98 0.61
N ALA A 458 -50.97 16.26 0.86
CA ALA A 458 -50.23 17.37 0.27
C ALA A 458 -48.77 17.50 0.74
N SER A 459 -48.45 16.90 1.87
CA SER A 459 -47.11 16.85 2.41
C SER A 459 -46.69 15.43 2.80
N PHE A 460 -45.71 14.89 2.13
CA PHE A 460 -45.08 13.63 2.50
C PHE A 460 -44.22 13.86 3.76
N PRO A 461 -44.48 13.14 4.87
CA PRO A 461 -43.62 13.24 6.03
C PRO A 461 -42.28 12.57 5.70
N PHE A 462 -41.23 13.37 5.60
CA PHE A 462 -39.89 12.88 5.36
C PHE A 462 -39.46 11.91 6.45
N SER A 463 -39.32 10.63 6.12
CA SER A 463 -38.64 9.71 7.01
C SER A 463 -37.14 9.83 6.78
N SER A 464 -36.45 10.37 7.76
CA SER A 464 -35.01 10.50 7.71
C SER A 464 -34.36 10.07 9.01
N LYS A 465 -33.16 9.52 8.91
CA LYS A 465 -32.36 9.13 10.06
C LYS A 465 -30.90 9.55 9.87
N LYS A 466 -30.26 9.99 10.95
CA LYS A 466 -28.82 10.28 10.95
C LYS A 466 -28.02 9.03 10.70
N THR A 467 -27.00 9.14 9.85
CA THR A 467 -26.01 8.08 9.65
C THR A 467 -24.97 8.09 10.77
N ARG A 468 -24.32 6.94 10.98
CA ARG A 468 -23.16 6.79 11.84
C ARG A 468 -21.93 6.55 11.00
N ALA A 469 -20.79 7.12 11.39
CA ALA A 469 -19.53 6.83 10.72
C ALA A 469 -19.03 5.43 11.09
N LEU A 470 -18.57 4.63 10.13
CA LEU A 470 -18.04 3.29 10.39
C LEU A 470 -16.82 3.29 11.32
N THR A 471 -15.96 4.31 11.24
CA THR A 471 -14.77 4.45 12.09
C THR A 471 -15.13 4.60 13.58
N SER A 472 -16.25 5.27 13.89
CA SER A 472 -16.72 5.49 15.25
C SER A 472 -17.72 4.43 15.74
N ASN A 473 -18.31 3.68 14.81
CA ASN A 473 -19.31 2.65 15.10
C ASN A 473 -19.25 1.56 14.02
N PRO A 474 -18.26 0.65 14.07
CA PRO A 474 -18.10 -0.41 13.08
C PRO A 474 -19.31 -1.35 13.06
N LEU A 475 -19.58 -1.95 11.90
CA LEU A 475 -20.65 -2.92 11.72
C LEU A 475 -20.44 -4.12 12.63
N PRO A 476 -21.43 -4.49 13.46
CA PRO A 476 -21.30 -5.63 14.37
C PRO A 476 -21.22 -6.97 13.63
N ASN A 477 -21.92 -7.09 12.49
CA ASN A 477 -21.90 -8.25 11.60
C ASN A 477 -22.12 -7.78 10.16
N VAL A 478 -21.06 -7.70 9.36
CA VAL A 478 -21.11 -7.19 7.98
C VAL A 478 -22.04 -8.00 7.07
N SER A 479 -22.24 -9.29 7.34
CA SER A 479 -23.14 -10.15 6.55
C SER A 479 -24.62 -9.76 6.66
N ASP A 480 -24.99 -9.05 7.72
CA ASP A 480 -26.35 -8.53 7.93
C ASP A 480 -26.61 -7.22 7.18
N TYR A 481 -25.61 -6.68 6.51
CA TYR A 481 -25.70 -5.39 5.81
C TYR A 481 -25.46 -5.55 4.32
N PHE A 482 -25.95 -4.58 3.56
CA PHE A 482 -25.63 -4.37 2.16
C PHE A 482 -25.19 -2.92 1.93
N PHE A 483 -24.41 -2.69 0.88
CA PHE A 483 -23.83 -1.39 0.59
C PHE A 483 -24.56 -0.69 -0.56
N LEU A 484 -24.93 0.57 -0.36
CA LEU A 484 -25.44 1.49 -1.40
C LEU A 484 -24.40 2.58 -1.64
N PRO A 485 -23.78 2.64 -2.83
CA PRO A 485 -22.82 3.69 -3.15
C PRO A 485 -23.47 5.07 -3.24
N ALA A 486 -22.72 6.09 -2.85
CA ALA A 486 -23.04 7.49 -3.14
C ALA A 486 -22.83 7.75 -4.65
N ALA A 487 -23.73 7.21 -5.45
CA ALA A 487 -23.59 7.13 -6.90
C ALA A 487 -23.73 8.49 -7.60
N GLY A 488 -24.27 9.51 -6.90
CA GLY A 488 -24.65 10.80 -7.49
C GLY A 488 -25.91 10.70 -8.33
N GLU A 489 -26.03 11.65 -9.26
CA GLU A 489 -27.12 11.74 -10.22
C GLU A 489 -26.61 12.26 -11.57
N PHE A 490 -27.39 12.06 -12.63
CA PHE A 490 -27.20 12.77 -13.90
C PHE A 490 -28.27 13.86 -14.04
N TYR A 491 -27.84 15.11 -13.93
CA TYR A 491 -28.69 16.28 -14.07
C TYR A 491 -28.34 17.05 -15.34
N GLU A 492 -29.30 17.21 -16.25
CA GLU A 492 -29.12 17.90 -17.54
C GLU A 492 -27.84 17.49 -18.30
N GLY A 493 -27.51 16.21 -18.28
CA GLY A 493 -26.33 15.68 -18.96
C GLY A 493 -25.00 15.82 -18.20
N TRP A 494 -25.01 16.38 -16.98
CA TRP A 494 -23.85 16.40 -16.09
C TRP A 494 -23.93 15.29 -15.06
N LEU A 495 -22.78 14.73 -14.66
CA LEU A 495 -22.67 13.95 -13.44
C LEU A 495 -22.55 14.90 -12.26
N ALA A 496 -23.33 14.71 -11.22
CA ALA A 496 -23.30 15.50 -10.00
C ALA A 496 -23.27 14.62 -8.75
N LEU A 497 -22.65 15.13 -7.67
CA LEU A 497 -22.69 14.59 -6.31
C LEU A 497 -22.17 13.15 -6.12
N ARG A 498 -21.53 12.54 -7.12
CA ARG A 498 -20.92 11.23 -7.01
C ARG A 498 -19.84 11.23 -5.93
N GLY A 499 -19.88 10.26 -5.03
CA GLY A 499 -19.00 10.17 -3.86
C GLY A 499 -19.48 10.98 -2.65
N GLN A 500 -20.47 11.84 -2.82
CA GLN A 500 -21.02 12.71 -1.79
C GLN A 500 -22.45 12.31 -1.41
N GLN A 501 -23.29 12.02 -2.40
CA GLN A 501 -24.69 11.66 -2.22
C GLN A 501 -25.08 10.52 -3.16
N GLY A 502 -26.09 9.77 -2.79
CA GLY A 502 -26.73 8.76 -3.63
C GLY A 502 -28.24 8.95 -3.65
N PHE A 503 -28.82 8.75 -4.83
CA PHE A 503 -30.25 8.92 -5.09
C PHE A 503 -30.75 7.68 -5.83
N TYR A 504 -31.78 7.04 -5.28
CA TYR A 504 -32.30 5.77 -5.77
C TYR A 504 -33.79 5.86 -5.99
N TRP A 505 -34.26 5.62 -7.21
CA TRP A 505 -35.68 5.58 -7.50
C TRP A 505 -36.39 4.48 -6.71
N SER A 506 -37.59 4.78 -6.23
CA SER A 506 -38.55 3.81 -5.75
C SER A 506 -39.36 3.22 -6.91
N SER A 507 -39.92 2.02 -6.73
CA SER A 507 -40.94 1.49 -7.63
C SER A 507 -42.31 2.21 -7.52
N SER A 508 -42.46 3.17 -6.60
CA SER A 508 -43.71 3.89 -6.37
C SER A 508 -43.64 5.31 -6.96
N SER A 509 -44.63 5.69 -7.78
CA SER A 509 -44.89 7.09 -8.10
C SER A 509 -45.54 7.83 -6.94
N TYR A 510 -45.40 9.17 -6.95
CA TYR A 510 -46.10 10.02 -5.99
C TYR A 510 -47.60 10.12 -6.37
N PRO A 511 -48.55 9.79 -5.49
CA PRO A 511 -49.98 9.72 -5.83
C PRO A 511 -50.62 11.09 -6.00
N TYR A 512 -50.07 12.15 -5.41
CA TYR A 512 -50.61 13.51 -5.45
C TYR A 512 -50.13 14.29 -6.67
N GLY A 513 -50.06 13.68 -7.82
CA GLY A 513 -49.67 14.32 -9.07
C GLY A 513 -49.13 13.32 -10.09
N ASN A 514 -48.91 13.80 -11.31
CA ASN A 514 -48.49 12.96 -12.42
C ASN A 514 -47.02 13.17 -12.81
N THR A 515 -46.31 14.05 -12.11
CA THR A 515 -44.94 14.48 -12.47
C THR A 515 -43.86 14.00 -11.51
N ALA A 516 -44.21 13.50 -10.31
CA ALA A 516 -43.28 13.09 -9.30
C ALA A 516 -43.27 11.57 -9.03
N ALA A 517 -42.17 11.05 -8.52
CA ALA A 517 -42.03 9.71 -8.00
C ALA A 517 -41.20 9.74 -6.72
N TYR A 518 -41.30 8.69 -5.91
CA TYR A 518 -40.50 8.62 -4.69
C TYR A 518 -39.09 8.19 -4.98
N MET A 519 -38.14 8.66 -4.14
CA MET A 519 -36.76 8.22 -4.13
C MET A 519 -36.22 8.07 -2.72
N PHE A 520 -35.24 7.22 -2.56
CA PHE A 520 -34.36 7.13 -1.40
C PHE A 520 -33.12 7.98 -1.65
N TYR A 521 -32.71 8.79 -0.68
CA TYR A 521 -31.48 9.57 -0.74
C TYR A 521 -30.57 9.23 0.42
N LEU A 522 -29.28 9.35 0.21
CA LEU A 522 -28.24 9.11 1.21
C LEU A 522 -27.08 10.09 1.05
N TYR A 523 -26.50 10.50 2.15
CA TYR A 523 -25.24 11.24 2.23
C TYR A 523 -24.62 11.08 3.62
N ASN A 524 -23.35 11.57 3.76
CA ASN A 524 -22.71 11.55 5.08
C ASN A 524 -23.47 12.46 6.06
N GLY A 525 -24.31 11.89 6.87
CA GLY A 525 -25.16 12.60 7.83
C GLY A 525 -26.59 12.07 7.88
N TYR A 526 -27.20 11.76 6.73
CA TYR A 526 -28.60 11.36 6.68
C TYR A 526 -28.92 10.34 5.58
N VAL A 527 -29.95 9.54 5.84
CA VAL A 527 -30.70 8.77 4.85
C VAL A 527 -32.17 9.12 4.97
N GLY A 528 -32.91 9.03 3.89
CA GLY A 528 -34.34 9.28 3.90
C GLY A 528 -35.01 9.08 2.56
N THR A 529 -36.30 9.43 2.54
CA THR A 529 -37.16 9.37 1.35
C THR A 529 -37.70 10.75 1.00
N THR A 530 -37.86 11.03 -0.29
CA THR A 530 -38.48 12.25 -0.83
C THR A 530 -39.12 11.97 -2.20
N ASN A 531 -39.68 12.99 -2.85
CA ASN A 531 -40.46 12.84 -4.08
C ASN A 531 -40.09 13.88 -5.15
N PRO A 532 -38.96 13.73 -5.87
CA PRO A 532 -38.57 14.62 -6.96
C PRO A 532 -39.44 14.41 -8.20
N THR A 533 -39.32 15.36 -9.16
CA THR A 533 -39.92 15.21 -10.49
C THR A 533 -39.28 14.03 -11.24
N ARG A 534 -40.09 13.21 -11.92
CA ARG A 534 -39.67 11.95 -12.60
C ARG A 534 -38.59 12.13 -13.67
N ASN A 535 -38.51 13.28 -14.28
CA ASN A 535 -37.57 13.64 -15.34
C ASN A 535 -36.58 14.74 -14.92
N LEU A 536 -36.46 15.01 -13.62
CA LEU A 536 -35.52 16.03 -13.13
C LEU A 536 -34.09 15.55 -13.29
N ALA A 537 -33.81 14.33 -12.90
CA ALA A 537 -32.48 13.74 -12.94
C ALA A 537 -32.55 12.24 -13.26
N GLY A 538 -31.50 11.73 -13.89
CA GLY A 538 -31.21 10.30 -13.96
C GLY A 538 -30.69 9.82 -12.61
N LEU A 539 -31.50 9.04 -11.89
CA LEU A 539 -31.14 8.48 -10.59
C LEU A 539 -30.88 6.98 -10.70
N ALA A 540 -30.14 6.45 -9.74
CA ALA A 540 -29.81 5.04 -9.65
C ALA A 540 -31.08 4.17 -9.46
N VAL A 541 -31.05 2.98 -10.04
CA VAL A 541 -32.06 1.94 -9.81
C VAL A 541 -31.39 0.69 -9.32
N ARG A 542 -31.85 0.17 -8.19
CA ARG A 542 -31.32 -1.06 -7.61
C ARG A 542 -32.34 -1.72 -6.69
N ALA A 543 -32.35 -3.06 -6.66
CA ALA A 543 -32.99 -3.81 -5.60
C ALA A 543 -32.22 -3.61 -4.28
N PHE A 544 -32.94 -3.50 -3.16
CA PHE A 544 -32.36 -3.52 -1.82
C PHE A 544 -32.46 -4.94 -1.26
N GLU A 545 -31.46 -5.33 -0.45
CA GLU A 545 -31.33 -6.70 0.08
C GLU A 545 -32.09 -6.92 1.39
#